data_535b1c7df2d60881acd2d6619877e90f
#
_entry.id   535b1c7df2d60881acd2d6619877e90f
#
_cell.length_a   1.000
_cell.length_b   1.000
_cell.length_c   1.000
_cell.angle_alpha   90.00
_cell.angle_beta   90.00
_cell.angle_gamma   90.00
#
_symmetry.space_group_name_H-M   'P 1'
#
loop_
_entity.id
_entity.type
_entity.pdbx_description
1 polymer ?
#
loop_
_entity_poly.entity_id
_entity_poly.type
_entity_poly.pdbx_seq_one_letter_code
_entity_poly.pdbx_strand_id
1 'polypeptide(L)'
;SSFTQKDNWIYVLGTIKGRDPNSQSANFWMAKVDSSLDITDPSNWDYFTGSEWVHGDEWAAKPEDPIRLICGSRGEPGLVYNPKFDRFMLIYRDEKQQGLVYRDAGNIDEEWSGEKPLAYDDIAAGMYAPSVIDVTENGELLMVVPQL
;
A
#
# COMPACT_ATOMS: atom_id res chain seq x y z
N SER A 1 3.27 7.05 3.72
CA SER A 1 1.91 6.83 3.18
C SER A 1 1.94 6.76 1.67
N SER A 2 1.08 5.96 1.10
CA SER A 2 0.93 5.78 -0.33
C SER A 2 -0.56 5.79 -0.68
N PHE A 3 -0.90 6.26 -1.87
CA PHE A 3 -2.28 6.29 -2.34
C PHE A 3 -2.38 5.88 -3.81
N THR A 4 -3.56 5.42 -4.20
CA THR A 4 -3.92 5.12 -5.60
C THR A 4 -5.40 5.36 -5.81
N GLN A 5 -5.80 5.51 -7.06
CA GLN A 5 -7.21 5.67 -7.43
C GLN A 5 -7.66 4.51 -8.32
N LYS A 6 -8.86 4.01 -8.05
CA LYS A 6 -9.62 3.11 -8.93
C LYS A 6 -11.04 3.61 -8.99
N ASP A 7 -11.53 3.87 -10.21
CA ASP A 7 -12.85 4.47 -10.45
C ASP A 7 -13.03 5.78 -9.65
N ASN A 8 -14.07 5.89 -8.86
CA ASN A 8 -14.33 7.05 -8.01
C ASN A 8 -13.67 6.95 -6.62
N TRP A 9 -12.95 5.88 -6.32
CA TRP A 9 -12.37 5.66 -5.01
C TRP A 9 -10.89 5.99 -4.95
N ILE A 10 -10.52 6.81 -3.99
CA ILE A 10 -9.13 7.04 -3.60
C ILE A 10 -8.82 6.11 -2.42
N TYR A 11 -7.81 5.28 -2.57
CA TYR A 11 -7.33 4.35 -1.56
C TYR A 11 -6.02 4.86 -0.98
N VAL A 12 -5.90 4.84 0.33
CA VAL A 12 -4.70 5.28 1.05
C VAL A 12 -4.19 4.15 1.94
N LEU A 13 -2.88 3.99 1.91
CA LEU A 13 -2.16 3.12 2.81
C LEU A 13 -1.28 3.96 3.72
N GLY A 14 -1.41 3.79 5.02
CA GLY A 14 -0.65 4.52 6.02
C GLY A 14 -0.06 3.62 7.10
N THR A 15 0.93 4.13 7.84
CA THR A 15 1.53 3.48 9.01
C THR A 15 1.22 4.28 10.27
N ILE A 16 0.96 3.60 11.39
CA ILE A 16 0.50 4.24 12.65
C ILE A 16 1.62 4.93 13.40
N LYS A 17 2.75 4.31 13.44
CA LYS A 17 3.94 4.84 14.14
C LYS A 17 5.08 4.75 13.15
N GLY A 18 5.73 5.86 12.92
CA GLY A 18 6.95 5.89 12.14
C GLY A 18 7.83 4.67 12.44
N ARG A 19 8.72 4.34 11.58
CA ARG A 19 9.59 3.16 11.60
C ARG A 19 9.94 2.74 13.02
N ASP A 20 9.37 1.66 13.51
CA ASP A 20 9.98 0.93 14.61
C ASP A 20 11.06 0.02 13.98
N PRO A 21 12.35 0.35 14.15
CA PRO A 21 13.44 -0.43 13.56
C PRO A 21 13.51 -1.86 14.10
N ASN A 22 12.79 -2.16 15.18
CA ASN A 22 12.72 -3.47 15.79
C ASN A 22 11.46 -4.26 15.39
N SER A 23 10.52 -3.63 14.70
CA SER A 23 9.31 -4.29 14.22
C SER A 23 9.62 -5.04 12.93
N GLN A 24 9.53 -6.36 12.97
CA GLN A 24 9.65 -7.22 11.78
C GLN A 24 8.35 -7.23 10.93
N SER A 25 7.32 -6.53 11.34
CA SER A 25 6.05 -6.43 10.63
C SER A 25 5.66 -4.97 10.50
N ALA A 26 5.55 -4.48 9.28
CA ALA A 26 4.88 -3.22 9.04
C ALA A 26 3.37 -3.43 9.18
N ASN A 27 2.78 -2.73 10.13
CA ASN A 27 1.36 -2.66 10.29
C ASN A 27 0.85 -1.49 9.46
N PHE A 28 -0.05 -1.76 8.52
CA PHE A 28 -0.61 -0.73 7.66
C PHE A 28 -2.07 -0.48 8.01
N TRP A 29 -2.47 0.77 7.88
CA TRP A 29 -3.86 1.18 7.85
C TRP A 29 -4.30 1.38 6.42
N MET A 30 -5.45 0.85 6.08
CA MET A 30 -6.11 1.16 4.83
C MET A 30 -7.34 2.02 5.06
N ALA A 31 -7.46 3.04 4.21
CA ALA A 31 -8.65 3.87 4.13
C ALA A 31 -9.01 4.11 2.67
N LYS A 32 -10.27 4.42 2.44
CA LYS A 32 -10.76 4.87 1.14
C LYS A 32 -11.76 6.01 1.29
N VAL A 33 -11.84 6.83 0.25
CA VAL A 33 -12.84 7.91 0.17
C VAL A 33 -13.33 8.04 -1.26
N ASP A 34 -14.61 8.35 -1.44
CA ASP A 34 -15.13 8.72 -2.76
C ASP A 34 -14.54 10.07 -3.18
N SER A 35 -13.94 10.11 -4.36
CA SER A 35 -13.25 11.30 -4.89
C SER A 35 -14.18 12.48 -5.16
N SER A 36 -15.49 12.28 -5.18
CA SER A 36 -16.49 13.35 -5.31
C SER A 36 -16.78 14.06 -3.98
N LEU A 37 -16.35 13.49 -2.85
CA LEU A 37 -16.54 14.05 -1.52
C LEU A 37 -15.35 14.94 -1.09
N ASP A 38 -15.56 15.72 -0.04
CA ASP A 38 -14.46 16.46 0.57
C ASP A 38 -13.48 15.50 1.26
N ILE A 39 -12.33 15.27 0.63
CA ILE A 39 -11.29 14.38 1.14
C ILE A 39 -10.60 14.91 2.39
N THR A 40 -10.79 16.18 2.74
CA THR A 40 -10.24 16.78 3.96
C THR A 40 -11.11 16.53 5.19
N ASP A 41 -12.35 16.09 4.99
CA ASP A 41 -13.27 15.73 6.06
C ASP A 41 -13.11 14.25 6.43
N PRO A 42 -12.59 13.92 7.64
CA PRO A 42 -12.41 12.54 8.09
C PRO A 42 -13.69 11.71 8.13
N SER A 43 -14.85 12.37 8.27
CA SER A 43 -16.15 11.68 8.31
C SER A 43 -16.55 11.05 6.96
N ASN A 44 -15.93 11.49 5.86
CA ASN A 44 -16.16 10.94 4.51
C ASN A 44 -15.34 9.68 4.21
N TRP A 45 -14.45 9.28 5.10
CA TRP A 45 -13.56 8.16 4.90
C TRP A 45 -14.11 6.85 5.46
N ASP A 46 -13.90 5.77 4.72
CA ASP A 46 -14.07 4.41 5.20
C ASP A 46 -12.70 3.83 5.59
N TYR A 47 -12.64 3.13 6.70
CA TYR A 47 -11.43 2.49 7.24
C TYR A 47 -11.60 0.99 7.27
N PHE A 48 -10.58 0.25 6.83
CA PHE A 48 -10.61 -1.20 6.81
C PHE A 48 -10.14 -1.78 8.15
N THR A 49 -10.97 -2.62 8.76
CA THR A 49 -10.67 -3.24 10.06
C THR A 49 -9.89 -4.55 9.96
N GLY A 50 -9.62 -5.03 8.73
CA GLY A 50 -9.08 -6.37 8.45
C GLY A 50 -10.16 -7.37 8.03
N SER A 51 -11.44 -7.04 8.23
CA SER A 51 -12.58 -7.86 7.83
C SER A 51 -13.71 -7.07 7.18
N GLU A 52 -13.86 -5.81 7.51
CA GLU A 52 -14.95 -4.95 7.02
C GLU A 52 -14.49 -3.50 6.89
N TRP A 53 -15.22 -2.73 6.07
CA TRP A 53 -15.06 -1.30 5.97
C TRP A 53 -15.99 -0.60 6.96
N VAL A 54 -15.46 0.36 7.72
CA VAL A 54 -16.16 1.12 8.76
C VAL A 54 -16.09 2.59 8.44
N HIS A 55 -17.22 3.27 8.48
CA HIS A 55 -17.32 4.70 8.18
C HIS A 55 -16.65 5.57 9.26
N GLY A 56 -16.16 6.77 8.87
CA GLY A 56 -15.30 7.60 9.69
C GLY A 56 -15.76 7.87 11.11
N ASP A 57 -17.03 8.14 11.31
CA ASP A 57 -17.59 8.39 12.65
C ASP A 57 -17.56 7.15 13.56
N GLU A 58 -17.59 5.97 12.98
CA GLU A 58 -17.54 4.71 13.73
C GLU A 58 -16.10 4.28 14.02
N TRP A 59 -15.12 4.79 13.27
CA TRP A 59 -13.71 4.47 13.45
C TRP A 59 -13.17 4.95 14.80
N ALA A 60 -13.61 6.11 15.30
CA ALA A 60 -13.19 6.64 16.60
C ALA A 60 -13.51 5.71 17.79
N ALA A 61 -14.42 4.76 17.58
CA ALA A 61 -14.83 3.77 18.58
C ALA A 61 -14.12 2.42 18.42
N LYS A 62 -13.18 2.26 17.44
CA LYS A 62 -12.65 0.95 17.04
C LYS A 62 -11.14 0.80 17.14
N PRO A 63 -10.64 -0.42 16.98
CA PRO A 63 -9.65 -0.98 17.87
C PRO A 63 -8.21 -0.58 17.57
N GLU A 64 -7.40 -0.83 18.57
CA GLU A 64 -5.97 -0.62 18.65
C GLU A 64 -5.12 -1.49 17.67
N ASP A 65 -5.74 -2.43 16.95
CA ASP A 65 -4.99 -3.38 16.13
C ASP A 65 -4.94 -2.98 14.65
N PRO A 66 -3.75 -2.59 14.15
CA PRO A 66 -3.54 -2.34 12.74
C PRO A 66 -3.62 -3.63 11.92
N ILE A 67 -4.08 -3.48 10.68
CA ILE A 67 -4.15 -4.59 9.74
C ILE A 67 -2.75 -5.09 9.44
N ARG A 68 -2.50 -6.35 9.74
CA ARG A 68 -1.32 -7.06 9.29
C ARG A 68 -1.51 -7.51 7.84
N LEU A 69 -1.43 -6.58 6.91
CA LEU A 69 -1.51 -6.94 5.50
C LEU A 69 -0.31 -7.75 5.02
N ILE A 70 0.85 -7.55 5.65
CA ILE A 70 2.10 -8.14 5.17
C ILE A 70 3.04 -8.35 6.34
N CYS A 71 3.46 -9.60 6.54
CA CYS A 71 4.57 -9.92 7.42
C CYS A 71 5.90 -9.68 6.70
N GLY A 72 6.80 -8.90 7.27
CA GLY A 72 8.22 -8.86 6.87
C GLY A 72 8.65 -7.72 5.97
N SER A 73 7.77 -6.78 5.59
CA SER A 73 8.22 -5.60 4.86
C SER A 73 8.86 -4.59 5.82
N ARG A 74 10.09 -4.19 5.51
CA ARG A 74 10.74 -3.05 6.16
C ARG A 74 10.71 -1.88 5.18
N GLY A 75 10.01 -0.83 5.52
CA GLY A 75 9.98 0.38 4.72
C GLY A 75 8.57 0.85 4.36
N GLU A 76 8.52 1.89 3.55
CA GLU A 76 7.29 2.48 3.06
C GLU A 76 6.91 1.80 1.75
N PRO A 77 5.77 1.08 1.69
CA PRO A 77 5.33 0.46 0.45
C PRO A 77 4.71 1.49 -0.49
N GLY A 78 4.86 1.24 -1.78
CA GLY A 78 4.10 1.89 -2.83
C GLY A 78 2.81 1.12 -3.11
N LEU A 79 1.67 1.77 -3.01
CA LEU A 79 0.37 1.21 -3.42
C LEU A 79 0.00 1.77 -4.78
N VAL A 80 -0.37 0.91 -5.72
CA VAL A 80 -0.84 1.31 -7.04
C VAL A 80 -1.96 0.39 -7.53
N TYR A 81 -2.93 0.97 -8.23
CA TYR A 81 -3.86 0.21 -9.06
C TYR A 81 -3.35 0.17 -10.50
N ASN A 82 -3.25 -1.02 -11.06
CA ASN A 82 -2.86 -1.23 -12.45
C ASN A 82 -4.10 -1.56 -13.30
N PRO A 83 -4.61 -0.60 -14.09
CA PRO A 83 -5.85 -0.77 -14.84
C PRO A 83 -5.72 -1.80 -15.97
N LYS A 84 -4.52 -2.04 -16.48
CA LYS A 84 -4.29 -3.04 -17.55
C LYS A 84 -4.59 -4.45 -17.09
N PHE A 85 -4.26 -4.75 -15.84
CA PHE A 85 -4.43 -6.09 -15.26
C PHE A 85 -5.60 -6.16 -14.28
N ASP A 86 -6.30 -5.04 -14.05
CA ASP A 86 -7.36 -4.90 -13.03
C ASP A 86 -6.90 -5.41 -11.65
N ARG A 87 -5.73 -4.95 -11.22
CA ARG A 87 -5.09 -5.42 -9.98
C ARG A 87 -4.55 -4.26 -9.16
N PHE A 88 -4.75 -4.34 -7.86
CA PHE A 88 -3.95 -3.57 -6.91
C PHE A 88 -2.59 -4.24 -6.73
N MET A 89 -1.56 -3.43 -6.63
CA MET A 89 -0.19 -3.88 -6.41
C MET A 89 0.40 -3.13 -5.22
N LEU A 90 1.08 -3.87 -4.37
CA LEU A 90 1.82 -3.36 -3.23
C LEU A 90 3.29 -3.66 -3.45
N ILE A 91 4.09 -2.61 -3.60
CA ILE A 91 5.50 -2.69 -3.96
C ILE A 91 6.33 -2.25 -2.75
N TYR A 92 7.30 -3.04 -2.36
CA TYR A 92 8.17 -2.73 -1.23
C TYR A 92 9.53 -3.41 -1.38
N ARG A 93 10.49 -2.99 -0.54
CA ARG A 93 11.77 -3.65 -0.44
C ARG A 93 11.67 -4.84 0.51
N ASP A 94 12.10 -6.01 0.07
CA ASP A 94 12.37 -7.16 0.93
C ASP A 94 13.90 -7.26 1.17
N GLU A 95 14.30 -7.09 2.42
CA GLU A 95 15.71 -7.19 2.81
C GLU A 95 16.25 -8.62 2.71
N LYS A 96 15.39 -9.63 2.80
CA LYS A 96 15.82 -11.04 2.70
C LYS A 96 16.11 -11.43 1.26
N GLN A 97 15.30 -10.93 0.33
CA GLN A 97 15.47 -11.18 -1.09
C GLN A 97 16.40 -10.18 -1.77
N GLN A 98 16.85 -9.16 -1.01
CA GLN A 98 17.75 -8.12 -1.49
C GLN A 98 17.24 -7.47 -2.80
N GLY A 99 16.00 -7.00 -2.78
CA GLY A 99 15.40 -6.40 -3.96
C GLY A 99 14.02 -5.82 -3.73
N LEU A 100 13.45 -5.27 -4.80
CA LEU A 100 12.06 -4.86 -4.83
C LEU A 100 11.19 -6.07 -5.14
N VAL A 101 10.14 -6.22 -4.36
CA VAL A 101 9.11 -7.24 -4.54
C VAL A 101 7.74 -6.59 -4.63
N TYR A 102 6.77 -7.31 -5.15
CA TYR A 102 5.39 -6.89 -5.13
C TYR A 102 4.46 -8.03 -4.73
N ARG A 103 3.29 -7.64 -4.25
CA ARG A 103 2.10 -8.49 -4.10
C ARG A 103 0.96 -7.86 -4.87
N ASP A 104 0.02 -8.65 -5.33
CA ASP A 104 -1.16 -8.19 -6.03
C ASP A 104 -2.45 -8.77 -5.46
N ALA A 105 -3.55 -8.06 -5.66
CA ALA A 105 -4.90 -8.48 -5.31
C ALA A 105 -5.91 -7.94 -6.32
N GLY A 106 -7.04 -8.63 -6.51
CA GLY A 106 -8.15 -8.14 -7.35
C GLY A 106 -8.86 -6.96 -6.72
N ASN A 107 -9.13 -7.04 -5.43
CA ASN A 107 -9.60 -5.93 -4.61
C ASN A 107 -8.65 -5.71 -3.44
N ILE A 108 -8.64 -4.49 -2.93
CA ILE A 108 -7.68 -4.09 -1.90
C ILE A 108 -7.93 -4.79 -0.54
N ASP A 109 -9.15 -5.21 -0.29
CA ASP A 109 -9.62 -5.91 0.92
C ASP A 109 -9.65 -7.44 0.79
N GLU A 110 -9.20 -7.96 -0.35
CA GLU A 110 -9.04 -9.40 -0.58
C GLU A 110 -7.67 -9.92 -0.12
N GLU A 111 -7.50 -11.24 -0.19
CA GLU A 111 -6.21 -11.86 0.08
C GLU A 111 -5.18 -11.46 -0.99
N TRP A 112 -4.05 -10.96 -0.52
CA TRP A 112 -2.93 -10.59 -1.39
C TRP A 112 -2.10 -11.81 -1.77
N SER A 113 -1.62 -11.83 -3.02
CA SER A 113 -0.74 -12.90 -3.51
C SER A 113 0.52 -13.05 -2.65
N GLY A 114 1.22 -14.16 -2.81
CA GLY A 114 2.60 -14.29 -2.34
C GLY A 114 3.53 -13.24 -2.97
N GLU A 115 4.69 -13.03 -2.36
CA GLU A 115 5.71 -12.13 -2.88
C GLU A 115 6.23 -12.57 -4.25
N LYS A 116 6.35 -11.62 -5.16
CA LYS A 116 6.89 -11.80 -6.50
C LYS A 116 8.05 -10.82 -6.71
N PRO A 117 9.17 -11.25 -7.31
CA PRO A 117 10.29 -10.37 -7.57
C PRO A 117 9.92 -9.30 -8.62
N LEU A 118 10.34 -8.06 -8.38
CA LEU A 118 10.20 -6.95 -9.32
C LEU A 118 11.55 -6.48 -9.84
N ALA A 119 12.54 -6.32 -8.96
CA ALA A 119 13.92 -5.98 -9.31
C ALA A 119 14.90 -6.51 -8.26
N TYR A 120 16.07 -6.94 -8.68
CA TYR A 120 17.12 -7.43 -7.81
C TYR A 120 18.16 -6.37 -7.45
N ASP A 121 18.95 -6.61 -6.42
CA ASP A 121 19.86 -5.66 -5.80
C ASP A 121 21.05 -5.19 -6.67
N ASP A 122 21.40 -5.87 -7.73
CA ASP A 122 22.36 -5.37 -8.72
C ASP A 122 21.84 -4.08 -9.39
N ILE A 123 20.52 -3.89 -9.43
CA ILE A 123 19.84 -2.67 -9.89
C ILE A 123 19.30 -1.87 -8.70
N ALA A 124 18.96 -2.54 -7.61
CA ALA A 124 18.17 -2.01 -6.49
C ALA A 124 18.98 -1.79 -5.20
N ALA A 125 20.30 -1.94 -5.21
CA ALA A 125 21.14 -1.75 -4.02
C ALA A 125 20.95 -0.35 -3.41
N GLY A 126 20.53 -0.30 -2.13
CA GLY A 126 20.27 0.94 -1.43
C GLY A 126 18.91 1.59 -1.75
N MET A 127 18.09 1.01 -2.61
CA MET A 127 16.74 1.51 -2.90
C MET A 127 15.81 1.34 -1.70
N TYR A 128 14.99 2.34 -1.42
CA TYR A 128 13.95 2.29 -0.39
C TYR A 128 12.73 3.11 -0.80
N ALA A 129 11.59 2.89 -0.14
CA ALA A 129 10.35 3.66 -0.33
C ALA A 129 9.97 3.86 -1.80
N PRO A 130 9.75 2.78 -2.58
CA PRO A 130 9.39 2.91 -3.98
C PRO A 130 8.06 3.66 -4.11
N SER A 131 8.02 4.66 -4.99
CA SER A 131 6.81 5.42 -5.31
C SER A 131 6.46 5.23 -6.76
N VAL A 132 5.27 4.71 -7.04
CA VAL A 132 4.75 4.64 -8.41
C VAL A 132 4.18 6.00 -8.77
N ILE A 133 4.66 6.58 -9.86
CA ILE A 133 4.22 7.88 -10.38
C ILE A 133 3.08 7.68 -11.37
N ASP A 134 3.19 6.65 -12.20
CA ASP A 134 2.25 6.42 -13.29
C ASP A 134 2.24 4.94 -13.70
N VAL A 135 1.15 4.53 -14.36
CA VAL A 135 1.00 3.23 -14.99
C VAL A 135 0.67 3.46 -16.46
N THR A 136 1.54 2.98 -17.34
CA THR A 136 1.33 3.13 -18.79
C THR A 136 0.12 2.32 -19.28
N GLU A 137 -0.35 2.61 -20.48
CA GLU A 137 -1.44 1.84 -21.13
C GLU A 137 -1.12 0.35 -21.28
N ASN A 138 0.16 0.00 -21.32
CA ASN A 138 0.62 -1.39 -21.36
C ASN A 138 0.74 -2.04 -19.99
N GLY A 139 0.48 -1.31 -18.92
CA GLY A 139 0.58 -1.79 -17.53
C GLY A 139 1.98 -1.72 -16.95
N GLU A 140 2.92 -1.03 -17.62
CA GLU A 140 4.26 -0.80 -17.11
C GLU A 140 4.22 0.26 -16.01
N LEU A 141 5.03 0.07 -14.98
CA LEU A 141 5.10 1.00 -13.84
C LEU A 141 6.24 2.00 -14.03
N LEU A 142 5.91 3.28 -14.02
CA LEU A 142 6.90 4.35 -13.89
C LEU A 142 7.09 4.63 -12.39
N MET A 143 8.29 4.36 -11.89
CA MET A 143 8.59 4.47 -10.46
C MET A 143 9.76 5.42 -10.21
N VAL A 144 9.67 6.15 -9.08
CA VAL A 144 10.83 6.78 -8.45
C VAL A 144 11.25 5.92 -7.26
N VAL A 145 12.52 5.57 -7.24
CA VAL A 145 13.09 4.77 -6.17
C VAL A 145 14.32 5.51 -5.65
N PRO A 146 14.22 6.13 -4.45
CA PRO A 146 15.37 6.79 -3.84
C PRO A 146 16.49 5.79 -3.56
N GLN A 147 17.73 6.23 -3.74
CA GLN A 147 18.94 5.52 -3.30
C GLN A 147 19.56 6.26 -2.12
N LEU A 148 20.03 5.51 -1.15
CA LEU A 148 20.86 6.00 -0.05
C LEU A 148 22.33 6.02 -0.43
#